data_1a14d1caf82ba804fbd9c0cd5ff901f1
#
_entry.id   1a14d1caf82ba804fbd9c0cd5ff901f1
#
_cell.length_a   1.000
_cell.length_b   1.000
_cell.length_c   1.000
_cell.angle_alpha   90.00
_cell.angle_beta   90.00
_cell.angle_gamma   90.00
#
_symmetry.space_group_name_H-M   'P 1'
#
loop_
_entity.id
_entity.type
_entity.pdbx_description
1 polymer ?
#
loop_
_entity_poly.entity_id
_entity_poly.type
_entity_poly.pdbx_seq_one_letter_code
_entity_poly.pdbx_strand_id
1 'polypeptide(L)'
;MPRASKVTDPSYELMDDHEGHSLIYRQHGFPSPLVRWHFHKEYELHLIVASSGKVFIGDYIGNFAPDTLFLTGPNLPHNWISQVEPDEVVARRDMLVNFTDEVLEDGSGVFSELNRLAPLLARARYGIEFRDPALIGESRRLLQRIADSGGMTRLGYFFILMEQLAECEDYQLLSTVTSSQLADEHNVERINRAVDYIFQHYAQDLTQEQVAAHLGMTPTYFSRFFKQAAGRGFVEFVNRLRISKSCELLARSELPVTEVCFESGFSNLSNFNRRVQQLKGMTPTGYRRLVTQRLTEQNLL
;
A
#
# COMPACT_ATOMS: atom_id res chain seq x y z
N MET A 1 -15.07 -7.06 -33.13
CA MET A 1 -14.46 -5.83 -32.58
C MET A 1 -14.56 -5.89 -31.09
N PRO A 2 -13.47 -5.99 -30.31
CA PRO A 2 -13.53 -5.91 -28.86
C PRO A 2 -13.94 -4.50 -28.47
N ARG A 3 -14.92 -4.37 -27.58
CA ARG A 3 -15.34 -3.10 -26.98
C ARG A 3 -14.15 -2.50 -26.24
N ALA A 4 -13.78 -1.27 -26.58
CA ALA A 4 -12.85 -0.48 -25.78
C ALA A 4 -13.32 -0.50 -24.33
N SER A 5 -12.47 -1.00 -23.43
CA SER A 5 -12.73 -0.94 -22.00
C SER A 5 -12.82 0.54 -21.63
N LYS A 6 -13.95 0.93 -21.04
CA LYS A 6 -14.08 2.24 -20.42
C LYS A 6 -12.92 2.38 -19.43
N VAL A 7 -12.13 3.43 -19.54
CA VAL A 7 -11.20 3.86 -18.51
C VAL A 7 -12.04 4.02 -17.24
N THR A 8 -11.89 3.11 -16.30
CA THR A 8 -12.56 3.19 -15.00
C THR A 8 -11.80 4.17 -14.14
N ASP A 9 -12.49 5.01 -13.39
CA ASP A 9 -11.88 5.90 -12.41
C ASP A 9 -11.00 5.09 -11.43
N PRO A 10 -9.84 5.65 -10.99
CA PRO A 10 -8.95 4.97 -10.08
C PRO A 10 -9.63 4.66 -8.74
N SER A 11 -9.32 3.51 -8.15
CA SER A 11 -9.83 3.10 -6.85
C SER A 11 -8.80 3.33 -5.75
N TYR A 12 -9.23 3.79 -4.57
CA TYR A 12 -8.35 3.88 -3.41
C TYR A 12 -7.98 2.49 -2.91
N GLU A 13 -6.68 2.26 -2.67
CA GLU A 13 -6.16 1.03 -2.08
C GLU A 13 -5.73 1.26 -0.63
N LEU A 14 -6.30 0.50 0.29
CA LEU A 14 -5.86 0.49 1.68
C LEU A 14 -4.68 -0.45 1.82
N MET A 15 -3.56 0.05 2.34
CA MET A 15 -2.41 -0.75 2.72
C MET A 15 -2.65 -1.37 4.10
N ASP A 16 -3.15 -2.62 4.13
CA ASP A 16 -3.62 -3.29 5.35
C ASP A 16 -2.50 -3.81 6.28
N ASP A 17 -1.23 -3.78 5.84
CA ASP A 17 -0.15 -4.52 6.48
C ASP A 17 0.84 -3.64 7.26
N HIS A 18 0.41 -2.47 7.70
CA HIS A 18 1.28 -1.59 8.52
C HIS A 18 1.59 -2.15 9.91
N GLU A 19 1.47 -3.41 10.21
CA GLU A 19 1.75 -4.09 11.50
C GLU A 19 2.75 -3.33 12.44
N GLY A 20 2.62 -1.96 12.50
CA GLY A 20 3.50 -1.03 13.21
C GLY A 20 4.90 -0.87 12.58
N HIS A 21 5.06 -1.18 11.31
CA HIS A 21 6.29 -0.99 10.57
C HIS A 21 6.29 0.35 9.81
N SER A 22 7.42 1.04 9.81
CA SER A 22 7.63 2.30 9.08
C SER A 22 7.60 2.13 7.57
N LEU A 23 7.77 0.91 7.08
CA LEU A 23 7.75 0.55 5.66
C LEU A 23 7.19 -0.86 5.46
N ILE A 24 6.54 -1.08 4.33
CA ILE A 24 5.96 -2.37 3.94
C ILE A 24 6.69 -2.86 2.69
N TYR A 25 7.27 -4.07 2.76
CA TYR A 25 7.77 -4.78 1.59
C TYR A 25 6.71 -5.72 1.06
N ARG A 26 6.53 -5.73 -0.26
CA ARG A 26 5.64 -6.64 -0.97
C ARG A 26 6.29 -7.19 -2.23
N GLN A 27 5.78 -8.32 -2.69
CA GLN A 27 6.04 -8.86 -4.01
C GLN A 27 4.76 -9.45 -4.58
N HIS A 28 4.53 -9.26 -5.87
CA HIS A 28 3.34 -9.78 -6.52
C HIS A 28 3.72 -10.65 -7.71
N GLY A 29 2.88 -11.65 -7.95
CA GLY A 29 2.84 -12.37 -9.21
C GLY A 29 1.86 -11.74 -10.20
N PHE A 30 1.66 -12.39 -11.34
CA PHE A 30 0.64 -12.03 -12.30
C PHE A 30 0.01 -13.34 -12.86
N PRO A 31 -1.32 -13.45 -13.03
CA PRO A 31 -2.33 -12.43 -12.72
C PRO A 31 -2.51 -12.20 -11.21
N SER A 32 -2.88 -10.98 -10.84
CA SER A 32 -3.16 -10.61 -9.46
C SER A 32 -4.41 -9.72 -9.39
N PRO A 33 -5.30 -9.91 -8.40
CA PRO A 33 -6.46 -9.04 -8.19
C PRO A 33 -6.08 -7.61 -7.80
N LEU A 34 -4.81 -7.37 -7.47
CA LEU A 34 -4.26 -6.04 -7.16
C LEU A 34 -3.87 -5.27 -8.43
N VAL A 35 -3.81 -5.93 -9.59
CA VAL A 35 -3.55 -5.26 -10.88
C VAL A 35 -4.81 -4.54 -11.32
N ARG A 36 -4.94 -3.28 -10.92
CA ARG A 36 -6.06 -2.40 -11.25
C ARG A 36 -5.60 -0.95 -11.17
N TRP A 37 -6.34 -0.05 -11.79
CA TRP A 37 -6.16 1.38 -11.65
C TRP A 37 -6.52 1.81 -10.23
N HIS A 38 -5.51 2.24 -9.45
CA HIS A 38 -5.65 2.54 -8.02
C HIS A 38 -4.73 3.69 -7.60
N PHE A 39 -4.94 4.18 -6.41
CA PHE A 39 -4.06 5.12 -5.71
C PHE A 39 -4.12 4.86 -4.21
N HIS A 40 -3.10 5.28 -3.49
CA HIS A 40 -2.98 5.18 -2.04
C HIS A 40 -2.16 6.34 -1.49
N LYS A 41 -2.14 6.55 -0.18
CA LYS A 41 -1.46 7.67 0.48
C LYS A 41 0.06 7.48 0.63
N GLU A 42 0.55 6.29 0.40
CA GLU A 42 1.96 5.94 0.51
C GLU A 42 2.71 6.30 -0.77
N TYR A 43 4.02 6.52 -0.64
CA TYR A 43 4.96 6.36 -1.75
C TYR A 43 5.09 4.89 -2.07
N GLU A 44 5.28 4.56 -3.34
CA GLU A 44 5.56 3.21 -3.80
C GLU A 44 6.82 3.19 -4.66
N LEU A 45 7.88 2.54 -4.17
CA LEU A 45 9.03 2.18 -4.98
C LEU A 45 8.77 0.79 -5.57
N HIS A 46 8.71 0.69 -6.88
CA HIS A 46 8.25 -0.49 -7.63
C HIS A 46 9.29 -0.94 -8.64
N LEU A 47 9.93 -2.08 -8.40
CA LEU A 47 10.86 -2.72 -9.32
C LEU A 47 10.17 -3.88 -10.05
N ILE A 48 10.08 -3.79 -11.36
CA ILE A 48 9.64 -4.90 -12.21
C ILE A 48 10.80 -5.90 -12.37
N VAL A 49 10.56 -7.15 -12.01
CA VAL A 49 11.58 -8.22 -12.10
C VAL A 49 11.29 -9.24 -13.19
N ALA A 50 10.03 -9.34 -13.62
CA ALA A 50 9.63 -10.25 -14.69
C ALA A 50 8.43 -9.68 -15.47
N SER A 51 8.20 -10.18 -16.66
CA SER A 51 7.19 -9.76 -17.63
C SER A 51 7.40 -8.36 -18.21
N SER A 52 6.66 -8.06 -19.26
CA SER A 52 6.56 -6.74 -19.88
C SER A 52 5.09 -6.36 -20.06
N GLY A 53 4.81 -5.08 -20.29
CA GLY A 53 3.45 -4.65 -20.44
C GLY A 53 3.28 -3.14 -20.51
N LYS A 54 2.08 -2.69 -20.14
CA LYS A 54 1.71 -1.27 -20.09
C LYS A 54 1.73 -0.75 -18.66
N VAL A 55 2.34 0.43 -18.49
CA VAL A 55 2.34 1.20 -17.25
C VAL A 55 1.49 2.46 -17.44
N PHE A 56 0.71 2.76 -16.42
CA PHE A 56 -0.11 3.95 -16.32
C PHE A 56 0.28 4.65 -15.03
N ILE A 57 0.70 5.90 -15.08
CA ILE A 57 1.05 6.72 -13.91
C ILE A 57 0.56 8.13 -14.17
N GLY A 58 -0.46 8.56 -13.42
CA GLY A 58 -1.11 9.82 -13.68
C GLY A 58 -1.68 9.88 -15.11
N ASP A 59 -1.31 10.88 -15.88
CA ASP A 59 -1.66 11.02 -17.30
C ASP A 59 -0.66 10.33 -18.26
N TYR A 60 0.40 9.73 -17.71
CA TYR A 60 1.39 8.99 -18.50
C TYR A 60 0.90 7.58 -18.84
N ILE A 61 1.14 7.20 -20.10
CA ILE A 61 0.95 5.83 -20.61
C ILE A 61 2.23 5.40 -21.29
N GLY A 62 2.85 4.36 -20.76
CA GLY A 62 4.12 3.85 -21.28
C GLY A 62 4.17 2.33 -21.34
N ASN A 63 5.39 1.82 -21.54
CA ASN A 63 5.67 0.39 -21.46
C ASN A 63 6.63 0.15 -20.30
N PHE A 64 6.58 -1.05 -19.75
CA PHE A 64 7.58 -1.56 -18.82
C PHE A 64 8.14 -2.90 -19.31
N ALA A 65 9.32 -3.22 -18.85
CA ALA A 65 10.02 -4.48 -19.06
C ALA A 65 10.71 -4.89 -17.75
N PRO A 66 11.28 -6.09 -17.64
CA PRO A 66 12.16 -6.43 -16.52
C PRO A 66 13.27 -5.38 -16.35
N ASP A 67 13.66 -5.14 -15.12
CA ASP A 67 14.63 -4.10 -14.72
C ASP A 67 14.15 -2.66 -14.98
N THR A 68 12.84 -2.42 -14.90
CA THR A 68 12.30 -1.06 -14.83
C THR A 68 11.98 -0.70 -13.37
N LEU A 69 12.47 0.45 -12.91
CA LEU A 69 12.30 0.94 -11.54
C LEU A 69 11.50 2.24 -11.53
N PHE A 70 10.39 2.25 -10.79
CA PHE A 70 9.51 3.41 -10.63
C PHE A 70 9.43 3.85 -9.17
N LEU A 71 9.21 5.15 -8.96
CA LEU A 71 8.77 5.70 -7.67
C LEU A 71 7.54 6.57 -7.89
N THR A 72 6.41 6.18 -7.33
CA THR A 72 5.16 6.96 -7.33
C THR A 72 4.94 7.63 -5.99
N GLY A 73 4.45 8.85 -6.03
CA GLY A 73 4.12 9.63 -4.83
C GLY A 73 2.70 9.39 -4.34
N PRO A 74 2.36 9.97 -3.16
CA PRO A 74 1.05 9.84 -2.55
C PRO A 74 -0.09 10.26 -3.48
N ASN A 75 -1.15 9.46 -3.49
CA ASN A 75 -2.38 9.71 -4.23
C ASN A 75 -2.21 9.86 -5.76
N LEU A 76 -1.06 9.52 -6.33
CA LEU A 76 -0.86 9.50 -7.77
C LEU A 76 -1.44 8.19 -8.34
N PRO A 77 -2.50 8.23 -9.17
CA PRO A 77 -3.10 7.03 -9.71
C PRO A 77 -2.14 6.26 -10.61
N HIS A 78 -2.08 4.95 -10.43
CA HIS A 78 -1.15 4.11 -11.21
C HIS A 78 -1.67 2.68 -11.42
N ASN A 79 -1.08 1.98 -12.40
CA ASN A 79 -1.33 0.56 -12.68
C ASN A 79 -0.24 0.00 -13.61
N TRP A 80 0.10 -1.27 -13.41
CA TRP A 80 0.99 -2.05 -14.28
C TRP A 80 0.25 -3.28 -14.81
N ILE A 81 -0.03 -3.32 -16.10
CA ILE A 81 -0.75 -4.41 -16.76
C ILE A 81 0.24 -5.23 -17.59
N SER A 82 0.57 -6.42 -17.10
CA SER A 82 1.43 -7.36 -17.82
C SER A 82 0.74 -7.92 -19.05
N GLN A 83 1.49 -8.03 -20.15
CA GLN A 83 1.10 -8.74 -21.35
C GLN A 83 1.77 -10.11 -21.29
N VAL A 84 0.99 -11.13 -21.01
CA VAL A 84 1.42 -12.54 -20.92
C VAL A 84 0.51 -13.39 -21.81
N GLU A 85 0.99 -14.58 -22.18
CA GLU A 85 0.15 -15.55 -22.92
C GLU A 85 -1.06 -16.00 -22.07
N PRO A 86 -2.16 -16.42 -22.70
CA PRO A 86 -3.27 -17.02 -21.97
C PRO A 86 -2.77 -18.16 -21.07
N ASP A 87 -3.20 -18.19 -19.81
CA ASP A 87 -2.83 -19.15 -18.77
C ASP A 87 -1.38 -19.07 -18.25
N GLU A 88 -0.58 -18.14 -18.73
CA GLU A 88 0.74 -17.89 -18.17
C GLU A 88 0.66 -17.27 -16.76
N VAL A 89 1.42 -17.85 -15.83
CA VAL A 89 1.53 -17.39 -14.44
C VAL A 89 2.96 -16.92 -14.18
N VAL A 90 3.12 -15.65 -13.87
CA VAL A 90 4.40 -15.07 -13.43
C VAL A 90 4.43 -15.10 -11.90
N ALA A 91 5.20 -16.01 -11.32
CA ALA A 91 5.23 -16.23 -9.87
C ALA A 91 5.69 -14.98 -9.08
N ARG A 92 6.66 -14.23 -9.60
CA ARG A 92 7.14 -12.97 -9.05
C ARG A 92 7.37 -11.97 -10.18
N ARG A 93 6.42 -11.07 -10.35
CA ARG A 93 6.49 -9.99 -11.35
C ARG A 93 7.29 -8.80 -10.83
N ASP A 94 7.12 -8.47 -9.56
CA ASP A 94 7.65 -7.24 -8.98
C ASP A 94 8.11 -7.42 -7.53
N MET A 95 8.89 -6.44 -7.09
CA MET A 95 9.29 -6.18 -5.71
C MET A 95 9.00 -4.72 -5.43
N LEU A 96 8.33 -4.42 -4.32
CA LEU A 96 7.98 -3.05 -3.98
C LEU A 96 8.10 -2.74 -2.50
N VAL A 97 8.31 -1.47 -2.19
CA VAL A 97 8.28 -0.92 -0.84
C VAL A 97 7.33 0.27 -0.81
N ASN A 98 6.39 0.22 0.14
CA ASN A 98 5.51 1.33 0.45
C ASN A 98 5.94 1.99 1.76
N PHE A 99 5.89 3.32 1.81
CA PHE A 99 6.20 4.13 2.99
C PHE A 99 5.43 5.45 2.96
N THR A 100 5.22 6.07 4.11
CA THR A 100 4.46 7.32 4.22
C THR A 100 5.36 8.54 4.38
N ASP A 101 4.82 9.74 4.12
CA ASP A 101 5.48 11.02 4.41
C ASP A 101 5.87 11.12 5.89
N GLU A 102 5.00 10.67 6.80
CA GLU A 102 5.18 10.76 8.24
C GLU A 102 6.52 10.16 8.71
N VAL A 103 6.94 9.03 8.08
CA VAL A 103 8.23 8.39 8.41
C VAL A 103 9.43 9.31 8.13
N LEU A 104 9.34 10.12 7.09
CA LEU A 104 10.44 10.98 6.64
C LEU A 104 10.29 12.40 7.16
N GLU A 105 9.10 12.97 7.22
CA GLU A 105 8.85 14.32 7.73
C GLU A 105 9.09 14.40 9.23
N ASP A 106 8.47 13.52 10.03
CA ASP A 106 8.70 13.49 11.48
C ASP A 106 10.15 13.11 11.81
N GLY A 107 10.72 12.16 11.04
CA GLY A 107 12.10 11.75 11.16
C GLY A 107 13.09 12.89 10.88
N SER A 108 12.80 13.77 9.93
CA SER A 108 13.67 14.91 9.55
C SER A 108 13.79 15.97 10.66
N GLY A 109 12.79 16.05 11.53
CA GLY A 109 12.85 16.87 12.74
C GLY A 109 13.90 16.41 13.77
N VAL A 110 14.31 15.13 13.69
CA VAL A 110 15.31 14.52 14.57
C VAL A 110 16.62 14.26 13.83
N PHE A 111 16.55 13.75 12.60
CA PHE A 111 17.68 13.40 11.74
C PHE A 111 17.74 14.34 10.54
N SER A 112 18.58 15.35 10.60
CA SER A 112 18.70 16.39 9.57
C SER A 112 19.09 15.83 8.18
N GLU A 113 19.75 14.68 8.15
CA GLU A 113 20.15 13.96 6.95
C GLU A 113 18.95 13.59 6.06
N LEU A 114 17.78 13.32 6.66
CA LEU A 114 16.56 12.98 5.94
C LEU A 114 16.03 14.12 5.08
N ASN A 115 16.41 15.39 5.39
CA ASN A 115 16.06 16.54 4.54
C ASN A 115 16.61 16.43 3.11
N ARG A 116 17.66 15.62 2.90
CA ARG A 116 18.21 15.36 1.56
C ARG A 116 17.24 14.59 0.66
N LEU A 117 16.25 13.91 1.22
CA LEU A 117 15.24 13.18 0.47
C LEU A 117 14.11 14.07 -0.05
N ALA A 118 13.93 15.27 0.49
CA ALA A 118 12.82 16.15 0.12
C ALA A 118 12.72 16.43 -1.40
N PRO A 119 13.82 16.68 -2.15
CA PRO A 119 13.74 16.84 -3.61
C PRO A 119 13.30 15.59 -4.35
N LEU A 120 13.68 14.39 -3.89
CA LEU A 120 13.22 13.12 -4.44
C LEU A 120 11.72 12.95 -4.24
N LEU A 121 11.24 13.19 -3.03
CA LEU A 121 9.82 13.05 -2.69
C LEU A 121 8.94 14.05 -3.47
N ALA A 122 9.43 15.29 -3.64
CA ALA A 122 8.74 16.27 -4.47
C ALA A 122 8.60 15.82 -5.93
N ARG A 123 9.65 15.23 -6.50
CA ARG A 123 9.64 14.66 -7.87
C ARG A 123 8.73 13.43 -7.98
N ALA A 124 8.69 12.59 -6.96
CA ALA A 124 7.88 11.37 -6.94
C ALA A 124 6.37 11.64 -7.10
N ARG A 125 5.91 12.85 -6.75
CA ARG A 125 4.51 13.29 -6.96
C ARG A 125 4.10 13.32 -8.45
N TYR A 126 5.08 13.32 -9.37
CA TYR A 126 4.87 13.23 -10.81
C TYR A 126 5.15 11.81 -11.36
N GLY A 127 5.52 10.87 -10.49
CA GLY A 127 6.03 9.57 -10.89
C GLY A 127 7.42 9.68 -11.52
N ILE A 128 8.33 8.84 -11.09
CA ILE A 128 9.72 8.80 -11.57
C ILE A 128 9.97 7.42 -12.17
N GLU A 129 10.60 7.39 -13.34
CA GLU A 129 11.27 6.21 -13.88
C GLU A 129 12.77 6.43 -13.80
N PHE A 130 13.48 5.57 -13.07
CA PHE A 130 14.94 5.57 -13.01
C PHE A 130 15.52 4.76 -14.17
N ARG A 131 16.60 5.26 -14.78
CA ARG A 131 17.16 4.68 -16.01
C ARG A 131 18.59 4.20 -15.86
N ASP A 132 19.27 4.53 -14.78
CA ASP A 132 20.63 4.05 -14.49
C ASP A 132 20.63 2.54 -14.20
N PRO A 133 21.24 1.69 -15.04
CA PRO A 133 21.26 0.24 -14.84
C PRO A 133 22.01 -0.18 -13.57
N ALA A 134 23.03 0.59 -13.14
CA ALA A 134 23.78 0.30 -11.93
C ALA A 134 22.91 0.52 -10.69
N LEU A 135 22.18 1.64 -10.64
CA LEU A 135 21.20 1.93 -9.60
C LEU A 135 20.09 0.87 -9.56
N ILE A 136 19.55 0.47 -10.71
CA ILE A 136 18.49 -0.54 -10.78
C ILE A 136 18.99 -1.88 -10.24
N GLY A 137 20.21 -2.28 -10.61
CA GLY A 137 20.84 -3.51 -10.09
C GLY A 137 21.08 -3.47 -8.59
N GLU A 138 21.52 -2.33 -8.06
CA GLU A 138 21.70 -2.14 -6.61
C GLU A 138 20.36 -2.09 -5.88
N SER A 139 19.36 -1.40 -6.43
CA SER A 139 18.01 -1.37 -5.90
C SER A 139 17.42 -2.77 -5.75
N ARG A 140 17.63 -3.66 -6.73
CA ARG A 140 17.23 -5.07 -6.66
C ARG A 140 17.87 -5.77 -5.46
N ARG A 141 19.18 -5.57 -5.23
CA ARG A 141 19.91 -6.17 -4.10
C ARG A 141 19.40 -5.64 -2.75
N LEU A 142 19.20 -4.33 -2.66
CA LEU A 142 18.71 -3.69 -1.43
C LEU A 142 17.26 -4.08 -1.13
N LEU A 143 16.37 -4.15 -2.13
CA LEU A 143 15.00 -4.63 -1.97
C LEU A 143 14.97 -6.09 -1.47
N GLN A 144 15.87 -6.95 -1.97
CA GLN A 144 15.97 -8.32 -1.45
C GLN A 144 16.45 -8.32 0.01
N ARG A 145 17.44 -7.50 0.39
CA ARG A 145 17.88 -7.37 1.78
C ARG A 145 16.78 -6.80 2.69
N ILE A 146 15.98 -5.86 2.21
CA ILE A 146 14.80 -5.35 2.91
C ILE A 146 13.79 -6.49 3.15
N ALA A 147 13.56 -7.35 2.15
CA ALA A 147 12.68 -8.51 2.27
C ALA A 147 13.15 -9.50 3.35
N ASP A 148 14.46 -9.78 3.36
CA ASP A 148 15.08 -10.84 4.18
C ASP A 148 15.44 -10.36 5.61
N SER A 149 15.24 -9.07 5.93
CA SER A 149 15.61 -8.49 7.22
C SER A 149 14.41 -7.90 7.96
N GLY A 150 14.61 -7.57 9.25
CA GLY A 150 13.63 -6.94 10.12
C GLY A 150 14.24 -5.78 10.93
N GLY A 151 13.37 -5.05 11.66
CA GLY A 151 13.80 -4.02 12.61
C GLY A 151 14.70 -2.95 11.99
N MET A 152 15.73 -2.56 12.75
CA MET A 152 16.68 -1.51 12.34
C MET A 152 17.49 -1.87 11.11
N THR A 153 17.79 -3.15 10.88
CA THR A 153 18.53 -3.59 9.70
C THR A 153 17.72 -3.34 8.42
N ARG A 154 16.44 -3.67 8.41
CA ARG A 154 15.53 -3.36 7.30
C ARG A 154 15.47 -1.86 7.03
N LEU A 155 15.32 -1.06 8.08
CA LEU A 155 15.27 0.38 7.99
C LEU A 155 16.59 0.97 7.45
N GLY A 156 17.74 0.42 7.87
CA GLY A 156 19.05 0.82 7.36
C GLY A 156 19.19 0.59 5.86
N TYR A 157 18.78 -0.58 5.34
CA TYR A 157 18.80 -0.84 3.90
C TYR A 157 17.84 0.05 3.12
N PHE A 158 16.69 0.38 3.71
CA PHE A 158 15.76 1.32 3.11
C PHE A 158 16.37 2.71 2.97
N PHE A 159 17.02 3.25 4.00
CA PHE A 159 17.65 4.58 3.91
C PHE A 159 18.83 4.61 2.94
N ILE A 160 19.65 3.55 2.87
CA ILE A 160 20.69 3.43 1.85
C ILE A 160 20.08 3.48 0.44
N LEU A 161 18.99 2.76 0.22
CA LEU A 161 18.28 2.77 -1.07
C LEU A 161 17.74 4.15 -1.40
N MET A 162 17.08 4.82 -0.44
CA MET A 162 16.52 6.16 -0.64
C MET A 162 17.58 7.22 -0.95
N GLU A 163 18.75 7.14 -0.31
CA GLU A 163 19.89 8.02 -0.58
C GLU A 163 20.38 7.86 -2.03
N GLN A 164 20.58 6.63 -2.50
CA GLN A 164 21.00 6.35 -3.87
C GLN A 164 19.99 6.84 -4.90
N LEU A 165 18.69 6.66 -4.63
CA LEU A 165 17.62 7.19 -5.48
C LEU A 165 17.61 8.72 -5.51
N ALA A 166 17.90 9.37 -4.39
CA ALA A 166 17.95 10.84 -4.30
C ALA A 166 19.11 11.44 -5.08
N GLU A 167 20.26 10.76 -5.13
CA GLU A 167 21.48 11.15 -5.84
C GLU A 167 21.44 10.82 -7.35
N CYS A 168 20.50 9.99 -7.79
CA CYS A 168 20.40 9.61 -9.21
C CYS A 168 19.98 10.82 -10.06
N GLU A 169 20.76 11.08 -11.13
CA GLU A 169 20.45 12.12 -12.13
C GLU A 169 19.82 11.54 -13.40
N ASP A 170 19.99 10.24 -13.67
CA ASP A 170 19.41 9.57 -14.86
C ASP A 170 18.00 9.03 -14.54
N TYR A 171 17.04 9.92 -14.62
CA TYR A 171 15.63 9.62 -14.42
C TYR A 171 14.72 10.43 -15.35
N GLN A 172 13.48 9.98 -15.49
CA GLN A 172 12.42 10.71 -16.18
C GLN A 172 11.22 10.92 -15.25
N LEU A 173 10.68 12.16 -15.26
CA LEU A 173 9.33 12.41 -14.71
C LEU A 173 8.30 11.95 -15.74
N LEU A 174 7.27 11.26 -15.26
CA LEU A 174 6.32 10.58 -16.13
C LEU A 174 5.04 11.40 -16.32
N SER A 175 4.36 11.77 -15.24
CA SER A 175 3.14 12.55 -15.32
C SER A 175 3.44 14.04 -15.48
N THR A 176 2.59 14.75 -16.24
CA THR A 176 2.63 16.21 -16.36
C THR A 176 1.80 16.89 -15.28
N VAL A 177 1.00 16.12 -14.56
CA VAL A 177 0.06 16.57 -13.53
C VAL A 177 0.31 15.81 -12.24
N THR A 178 0.16 16.49 -11.13
CA THR A 178 0.22 15.85 -9.80
C THR A 178 -1.12 15.19 -9.46
N SER A 179 -1.13 14.37 -8.42
CA SER A 179 -2.35 13.73 -7.89
C SER A 179 -3.51 14.70 -7.67
N SER A 180 -3.21 15.95 -7.30
CA SER A 180 -4.21 17.00 -7.09
C SER A 180 -4.93 17.45 -8.36
N GLN A 181 -4.41 17.15 -9.54
CA GLN A 181 -4.96 17.59 -10.84
C GLN A 181 -5.66 16.49 -11.63
N LEU A 182 -5.42 15.22 -11.30
CA LEU A 182 -5.89 14.06 -12.09
C LEU A 182 -7.15 13.40 -11.57
N ALA A 183 -7.33 13.39 -10.28
CA ALA A 183 -8.62 13.06 -9.71
C ALA A 183 -9.37 14.39 -9.58
N ASP A 184 -10.67 14.39 -9.87
CA ASP A 184 -11.53 15.46 -9.39
C ASP A 184 -11.11 15.69 -7.93
N GLU A 185 -10.37 16.79 -7.66
CA GLU A 185 -9.76 17.08 -6.35
C GLU A 185 -10.78 16.86 -5.22
N HIS A 186 -12.04 17.12 -5.55
CA HIS A 186 -13.18 16.93 -4.70
C HIS A 186 -13.46 15.45 -4.34
N ASN A 187 -13.18 14.51 -5.23
CA ASN A 187 -13.37 13.08 -4.97
C ASN A 187 -12.20 12.49 -4.18
N VAL A 188 -10.96 12.93 -4.43
CA VAL A 188 -9.79 12.54 -3.62
C VAL A 188 -9.91 13.07 -2.21
N GLU A 189 -10.27 14.34 -2.03
CA GLU A 189 -10.52 14.93 -0.71
C GLU A 189 -11.64 14.19 0.02
N ARG A 190 -12.74 13.87 -0.67
CA ARG A 190 -13.87 13.14 -0.07
C ARG A 190 -13.50 11.73 0.36
N ILE A 191 -12.75 10.97 -0.45
CA ILE A 191 -12.33 9.61 -0.05
C ILE A 191 -11.34 9.65 1.10
N ASN A 192 -10.40 10.58 1.10
CA ASN A 192 -9.48 10.76 2.20
C ASN A 192 -10.22 11.10 3.50
N ARG A 193 -11.14 12.08 3.46
CA ARG A 193 -12.00 12.39 4.62
C ARG A 193 -12.84 11.20 5.09
N ALA A 194 -13.35 10.37 4.16
CA ALA A 194 -14.05 9.14 4.51
C ALA A 194 -13.14 8.16 5.24
N VAL A 195 -11.95 7.93 4.69
CA VAL A 195 -10.96 7.01 5.25
C VAL A 195 -10.48 7.50 6.61
N ASP A 196 -10.13 8.78 6.75
CA ASP A 196 -9.71 9.37 8.02
C ASP A 196 -10.81 9.24 9.10
N TYR A 197 -12.06 9.52 8.75
CA TYR A 197 -13.17 9.33 9.69
C TYR A 197 -13.34 7.86 10.09
N ILE A 198 -13.22 6.93 9.13
CA ILE A 198 -13.25 5.49 9.42
C ILE A 198 -12.10 5.09 10.34
N PHE A 199 -10.88 5.55 10.07
CA PHE A 199 -9.71 5.25 10.92
C PHE A 199 -9.86 5.76 12.36
N GLN A 200 -10.49 6.90 12.55
CA GLN A 200 -10.75 7.45 13.89
C GLN A 200 -11.85 6.69 14.65
N HIS A 201 -12.78 6.02 13.95
CA HIS A 201 -14.00 5.48 14.55
C HIS A 201 -14.20 3.96 14.33
N TYR A 202 -13.29 3.26 13.62
CA TYR A 202 -13.50 1.84 13.26
C TYR A 202 -13.68 0.91 14.45
N ALA A 203 -13.12 1.26 15.62
CA ALA A 203 -13.26 0.48 16.85
C ALA A 203 -14.63 0.63 17.52
N GLN A 204 -15.42 1.62 17.10
CA GLN A 204 -16.76 1.88 17.59
C GLN A 204 -17.83 1.21 16.72
N ASP A 205 -19.10 1.36 17.07
CA ASP A 205 -20.22 0.92 16.21
C ASP A 205 -20.39 1.89 15.03
N LEU A 206 -19.48 1.78 14.06
CA LEU A 206 -19.42 2.65 12.91
C LEU A 206 -20.35 2.16 11.79
N THR A 207 -21.28 3.03 11.39
CA THR A 207 -22.22 2.75 10.30
C THR A 207 -21.89 3.54 9.03
N GLN A 208 -22.37 3.02 7.90
CA GLN A 208 -22.24 3.70 6.60
C GLN A 208 -22.95 5.06 6.60
N GLU A 209 -24.09 5.16 7.29
CA GLU A 209 -24.90 6.37 7.43
C GLU A 209 -24.14 7.49 8.15
N GLN A 210 -23.36 7.15 9.17
CA GLN A 210 -22.54 8.11 9.91
C GLN A 210 -21.44 8.69 9.02
N VAL A 211 -20.73 7.84 8.26
CA VAL A 211 -19.70 8.30 7.33
C VAL A 211 -20.30 9.14 6.21
N ALA A 212 -21.43 8.70 5.65
CA ALA A 212 -22.15 9.46 4.63
C ALA A 212 -22.56 10.85 5.15
N ALA A 213 -23.10 10.93 6.35
CA ALA A 213 -23.48 12.20 6.98
C ALA A 213 -22.25 13.11 7.23
N HIS A 214 -21.12 12.55 7.67
CA HIS A 214 -19.86 13.29 7.85
C HIS A 214 -19.38 13.95 6.54
N LEU A 215 -19.62 13.30 5.40
CA LEU A 215 -19.27 13.81 4.08
C LEU A 215 -20.34 14.67 3.43
N GLY A 216 -21.50 14.86 4.08
CA GLY A 216 -22.64 15.54 3.47
C GLY A 216 -23.28 14.76 2.32
N MET A 217 -23.20 13.43 2.34
CA MET A 217 -23.72 12.55 1.30
C MET A 217 -24.95 11.77 1.78
N THR A 218 -25.82 11.38 0.83
CA THR A 218 -26.82 10.36 1.12
C THR A 218 -26.15 8.98 1.24
N PRO A 219 -26.66 8.06 2.07
CA PRO A 219 -26.08 6.71 2.21
C PRO A 219 -25.96 5.95 0.89
N THR A 220 -26.95 6.09 0.01
CA THR A 220 -26.94 5.44 -1.32
C THR A 220 -25.85 5.99 -2.23
N TYR A 221 -25.65 7.32 -2.23
CA TYR A 221 -24.58 7.94 -3.00
C TYR A 221 -23.22 7.56 -2.44
N PHE A 222 -23.04 7.66 -1.11
CA PHE A 222 -21.80 7.24 -0.43
C PHE A 222 -21.45 5.79 -0.73
N SER A 223 -22.40 4.86 -0.67
CA SER A 223 -22.12 3.43 -0.96
C SER A 223 -21.53 3.21 -2.34
N ARG A 224 -22.08 3.87 -3.36
CA ARG A 224 -21.56 3.80 -4.75
C ARG A 224 -20.22 4.49 -4.88
N PHE A 225 -20.12 5.72 -4.38
CA PHE A 225 -18.88 6.50 -4.37
C PHE A 225 -17.75 5.75 -3.68
N PHE A 226 -17.98 5.27 -2.44
CA PHE A 226 -16.95 4.59 -1.65
C PHE A 226 -16.50 3.29 -2.31
N LYS A 227 -17.44 2.48 -2.83
CA LYS A 227 -17.09 1.25 -3.54
C LYS A 227 -16.26 1.51 -4.81
N GLN A 228 -16.56 2.57 -5.54
CA GLN A 228 -15.81 2.99 -6.71
C GLN A 228 -14.42 3.48 -6.33
N ALA A 229 -14.32 4.38 -5.35
CA ALA A 229 -13.07 5.00 -4.92
C ALA A 229 -12.15 4.04 -4.15
N ALA A 230 -12.70 3.22 -3.24
CA ALA A 230 -11.93 2.27 -2.42
C ALA A 230 -11.80 0.86 -3.06
N GLY A 231 -12.42 0.62 -4.23
CA GLY A 231 -12.43 -0.68 -4.90
C GLY A 231 -13.22 -1.78 -4.17
N ARG A 232 -13.77 -1.48 -2.97
CA ARG A 232 -14.54 -2.41 -2.12
C ARG A 232 -15.63 -1.69 -1.34
N GLY A 233 -16.64 -2.45 -0.89
CA GLY A 233 -17.73 -1.87 -0.09
C GLY A 233 -17.26 -1.47 1.31
N PHE A 234 -17.96 -0.48 1.91
CA PHE A 234 -17.66 0.06 3.24
C PHE A 234 -17.49 -1.01 4.33
N VAL A 235 -18.42 -1.96 4.44
CA VAL A 235 -18.37 -3.02 5.47
C VAL A 235 -17.13 -3.91 5.32
N GLU A 236 -16.75 -4.23 4.09
CA GLU A 236 -15.54 -5.01 3.84
C GLU A 236 -14.29 -4.22 4.21
N PHE A 237 -14.23 -2.94 3.86
CA PHE A 237 -13.14 -2.04 4.21
C PHE A 237 -12.94 -1.95 5.71
N VAL A 238 -14.01 -1.66 6.49
CA VAL A 238 -13.96 -1.57 7.96
C VAL A 238 -13.53 -2.90 8.58
N ASN A 239 -14.04 -4.04 8.08
CA ASN A 239 -13.63 -5.34 8.60
C ASN A 239 -12.13 -5.63 8.36
N ARG A 240 -11.57 -5.26 7.20
CA ARG A 240 -10.14 -5.41 6.93
C ARG A 240 -9.30 -4.56 7.88
N LEU A 241 -9.70 -3.32 8.12
CA LEU A 241 -9.03 -2.43 9.07
C LEU A 241 -9.06 -3.01 10.49
N ARG A 242 -10.21 -3.52 10.94
CA ARG A 242 -10.34 -4.18 12.24
C ARG A 242 -9.46 -5.43 12.36
N ILE A 243 -9.36 -6.23 11.29
CA ILE A 243 -8.48 -7.40 11.27
C ILE A 243 -7.01 -6.98 11.29
N SER A 244 -6.61 -5.95 10.56
CA SER A 244 -5.25 -5.41 10.62
C SER A 244 -4.89 -5.03 12.05
N LYS A 245 -5.76 -4.27 12.74
CA LYS A 245 -5.56 -3.90 14.15
C LYS A 245 -5.53 -5.11 15.08
N SER A 246 -6.38 -6.09 14.86
CA SER A 246 -6.35 -7.32 15.65
C SER A 246 -5.05 -8.11 15.48
N CYS A 247 -4.50 -8.17 14.28
CA CYS A 247 -3.20 -8.79 14.03
C CYS A 247 -2.07 -8.07 14.77
N GLU A 248 -2.07 -6.74 14.79
CA GLU A 248 -1.14 -5.94 15.57
C GLU A 248 -1.23 -6.27 17.07
N LEU A 249 -2.45 -6.27 17.64
CA LEU A 249 -2.66 -6.62 19.04
C LEU A 249 -2.26 -8.05 19.36
N LEU A 250 -2.56 -9.02 18.49
CA LEU A 250 -2.15 -10.41 18.64
C LEU A 250 -0.62 -10.59 18.63
N ALA A 251 0.09 -9.75 17.89
CA ALA A 251 1.53 -9.80 17.77
C ALA A 251 2.27 -9.09 18.92
N ARG A 252 1.69 -8.02 19.48
CA ARG A 252 2.39 -7.11 20.40
C ARG A 252 1.86 -7.11 21.83
N SER A 253 0.79 -7.83 22.10
CA SER A 253 0.17 -7.86 23.43
C SER A 253 -0.14 -9.27 23.88
N GLU A 254 -0.21 -9.44 25.21
CA GLU A 254 -0.67 -10.68 25.87
C GLU A 254 -2.20 -10.69 26.11
N LEU A 255 -2.93 -9.72 25.55
CA LEU A 255 -4.37 -9.63 25.71
C LEU A 255 -5.07 -10.94 25.30
N PRO A 256 -6.04 -11.45 26.04
CA PRO A 256 -6.87 -12.57 25.60
C PRO A 256 -7.48 -12.31 24.21
N VAL A 257 -7.63 -13.36 23.40
CA VAL A 257 -8.22 -13.25 22.04
C VAL A 257 -9.61 -12.59 22.07
N THR A 258 -10.35 -12.79 23.13
CA THR A 258 -11.65 -12.12 23.36
C THR A 258 -11.52 -10.62 23.51
N GLU A 259 -10.53 -10.14 24.25
CA GLU A 259 -10.26 -8.71 24.41
C GLU A 259 -9.76 -8.10 23.10
N VAL A 260 -8.83 -8.78 22.41
CA VAL A 260 -8.39 -8.35 21.06
C VAL A 260 -9.57 -8.19 20.11
N CYS A 261 -10.55 -9.10 20.15
CA CYS A 261 -11.77 -8.99 19.35
C CYS A 261 -12.50 -7.66 19.59
N PHE A 262 -12.74 -7.31 20.84
CA PHE A 262 -13.49 -6.10 21.19
C PHE A 262 -12.66 -4.83 20.99
N GLU A 263 -11.40 -4.83 21.38
CA GLU A 263 -10.48 -3.69 21.17
C GLU A 263 -10.26 -3.36 19.68
N SER A 264 -10.35 -4.36 18.80
CA SER A 264 -10.31 -4.13 17.36
C SER A 264 -11.67 -3.76 16.74
N GLY A 265 -12.71 -3.58 17.55
CA GLY A 265 -14.02 -3.05 17.12
C GLY A 265 -15.02 -4.11 16.66
N PHE A 266 -14.78 -5.40 16.88
CA PHE A 266 -15.80 -6.42 16.61
C PHE A 266 -16.78 -6.54 17.78
N SER A 267 -18.06 -6.66 17.47
CA SER A 267 -19.13 -6.82 18.47
C SER A 267 -19.30 -8.26 18.94
N ASN A 268 -18.77 -9.26 18.23
CA ASN A 268 -18.84 -10.67 18.61
C ASN A 268 -17.69 -11.52 18.10
N LEU A 269 -17.30 -12.49 18.91
CA LEU A 269 -16.17 -13.37 18.68
C LEU A 269 -16.36 -14.30 17.45
N SER A 270 -17.59 -14.73 17.15
CA SER A 270 -17.85 -15.63 16.02
C SER A 270 -17.59 -14.92 14.69
N ASN A 271 -18.05 -13.69 14.52
CA ASN A 271 -17.77 -12.90 13.33
C ASN A 271 -16.27 -12.59 13.21
N PHE A 272 -15.63 -12.19 14.31
CA PHE A 272 -14.20 -11.96 14.39
C PHE A 272 -13.40 -13.18 13.92
N ASN A 273 -13.60 -14.36 14.53
CA ASN A 273 -12.90 -15.58 14.17
C ASN A 273 -13.09 -15.94 12.69
N ARG A 274 -14.32 -15.84 12.18
CA ARG A 274 -14.64 -16.08 10.78
C ARG A 274 -13.88 -15.12 9.86
N ARG A 275 -13.80 -13.83 10.20
CA ARG A 275 -13.12 -12.81 9.39
C ARG A 275 -11.61 -13.00 9.41
N VAL A 276 -11.01 -13.30 10.58
CA VAL A 276 -9.59 -13.63 10.67
C VAL A 276 -9.28 -14.85 9.82
N GLN A 277 -10.08 -15.92 9.93
CA GLN A 277 -9.91 -17.12 9.12
C GLN A 277 -10.00 -16.83 7.61
N GLN A 278 -10.95 -15.99 7.19
CA GLN A 278 -11.12 -15.62 5.77
C GLN A 278 -9.94 -14.81 5.23
N LEU A 279 -9.38 -13.88 6.02
CA LEU A 279 -8.36 -12.95 5.56
C LEU A 279 -6.92 -13.44 5.80
N LYS A 280 -6.69 -14.23 6.85
CA LYS A 280 -5.35 -14.71 7.24
C LYS A 280 -5.16 -16.23 7.05
N GLY A 281 -6.20 -16.94 6.66
CA GLY A 281 -6.14 -18.40 6.44
C GLY A 281 -6.03 -19.24 7.72
N MET A 282 -6.09 -18.59 8.91
CA MET A 282 -5.91 -19.26 10.20
C MET A 282 -6.73 -18.60 11.31
N THR A 283 -6.83 -19.27 12.47
CA THR A 283 -7.49 -18.71 13.64
C THR A 283 -6.65 -17.62 14.32
N PRO A 284 -7.25 -16.70 15.11
CA PRO A 284 -6.50 -15.69 15.86
C PRO A 284 -5.42 -16.28 16.77
N THR A 285 -5.71 -17.38 17.45
CA THR A 285 -4.74 -18.10 18.29
C THR A 285 -3.61 -18.69 17.45
N GLY A 286 -3.93 -19.23 16.26
CA GLY A 286 -2.93 -19.74 15.32
C GLY A 286 -2.01 -18.63 14.83
N TYR A 287 -2.56 -17.46 14.51
CA TYR A 287 -1.83 -16.28 14.10
C TYR A 287 -0.85 -15.81 15.20
N ARG A 288 -1.33 -15.64 16.44
CA ARG A 288 -0.48 -15.28 17.58
C ARG A 288 0.71 -16.24 17.72
N ARG A 289 0.44 -17.55 17.74
CA ARG A 289 1.50 -18.56 17.89
C ARG A 289 2.55 -18.45 16.78
N LEU A 290 2.11 -18.23 15.53
CA LEU A 290 3.03 -18.09 14.38
C LEU A 290 3.94 -16.88 14.53
N VAL A 291 3.37 -15.71 14.92
CA VAL A 291 4.14 -14.48 15.08
C VAL A 291 5.11 -14.58 16.27
N THR A 292 4.66 -15.10 17.41
CA THR A 292 5.52 -15.31 18.60
C THR A 292 6.69 -16.23 18.28
N GLN A 293 6.44 -17.31 17.54
CA GLN A 293 7.50 -18.25 17.14
C GLN A 293 8.55 -17.58 16.24
N ARG A 294 8.13 -16.79 15.24
CA ARG A 294 9.03 -16.03 14.36
C ARG A 294 9.87 -15.01 15.11
N LEU A 295 9.28 -14.29 16.07
CA LEU A 295 10.01 -13.33 16.90
C LEU A 295 11.05 -14.01 17.79
N THR A 296 10.75 -15.21 18.32
CA THR A 296 11.70 -16.00 19.12
C THR A 296 12.87 -16.49 18.26
N GLU A 297 12.60 -16.97 17.05
CA GLU A 297 13.64 -17.43 16.11
C GLU A 297 14.54 -16.27 15.65
N GLN A 298 14.01 -15.07 15.43
CA GLN A 298 14.78 -13.87 15.07
C GLN A 298 15.64 -13.32 16.22
N ASN A 299 15.27 -13.54 17.47
CA ASN A 299 16.05 -13.12 18.65
C ASN A 299 17.13 -14.12 19.06
N LEU A 300 17.21 -15.28 18.42
CA LEU A 300 18.20 -16.33 18.69
C LEU A 300 19.35 -16.33 17.65
N LEU A 301 19.32 -15.44 16.66
CA LEU A 301 20.36 -15.21 15.65
C LEU A 301 21.05 -13.86 15.87
#